data_d4fe3097221f14246c4f6f38a965165c
#
_entry.id   d4fe3097221f14246c4f6f38a965165c
#
_cell.length_a   1.000
_cell.length_b   1.000
_cell.length_c   1.000
_cell.angle_alpha   90.00
_cell.angle_beta   90.00
_cell.angle_gamma   90.00
#
_symmetry.space_group_name_H-M   'P 1'
#
loop_
_entity.id
_entity.type
_entity.pdbx_description
1 polymer ?
#
loop_
_entity_poly.entity_id
_entity_poly.type
_entity_poly.pdbx_seq_one_letter_code
_entity_poly.pdbx_strand_id
1 'polypeptide(L)'
;SLPYIGGLYKKLYLSRIADTLSTMLQSGISVVQATDITANVVGNDLYAGILRDVSTAVKGGGSISETLAGYAEIPGIMTAMVKVGEETGELGSILKTLAQFYQREVTNAVDTLVDLIEPFMIVVLGLGVGILLASVLIPIYNISASV
;
A
#
# COMPACT_ATOMS: atom_id res chain seq x y z
N SER A 1 -6.77 -13.22 -7.90
CA SER A 1 -6.17 -12.02 -7.30
C SER A 1 -5.08 -12.46 -6.31
N LEU A 2 -3.86 -12.09 -6.60
CA LEU A 2 -2.72 -12.42 -5.75
C LEU A 2 -2.85 -11.66 -4.41
N PRO A 3 -2.78 -12.33 -3.26
CA PRO A 3 -2.95 -11.69 -1.96
C PRO A 3 -1.91 -10.60 -1.66
N TYR A 4 -0.73 -10.68 -2.29
CA TYR A 4 0.33 -9.68 -2.17
C TYR A 4 -0.04 -8.34 -2.79
N ILE A 5 -0.69 -8.35 -3.95
CA ILE A 5 -1.07 -7.12 -4.66
C ILE A 5 -2.18 -6.38 -3.92
N GLY A 6 -3.17 -7.10 -3.38
CA GLY A 6 -4.23 -6.50 -2.58
C GLY A 6 -3.72 -5.81 -1.32
N GLY A 7 -2.77 -6.43 -0.62
CA GLY A 7 -2.12 -5.84 0.55
C GLY A 7 -1.31 -4.58 0.22
N LEU A 8 -0.63 -4.57 -0.92
CA LEU A 8 0.13 -3.42 -1.38
C LEU A 8 -0.77 -2.23 -1.71
N TYR A 9 -1.86 -2.44 -2.43
CA TYR A 9 -2.85 -1.40 -2.73
C TYR A 9 -3.48 -0.82 -1.46
N LYS A 10 -3.82 -1.67 -0.50
CA LYS A 10 -4.35 -1.25 0.81
C LYS A 10 -3.39 -0.30 1.51
N LYS A 11 -2.11 -0.66 1.61
CA LYS A 11 -1.08 0.17 2.23
C LYS A 11 -0.89 1.48 1.49
N LEU A 12 -0.95 1.46 0.15
CA LEU A 12 -0.85 2.65 -0.68
C LEU A 12 -1.99 3.63 -0.41
N TYR A 13 -3.24 3.15 -0.36
CA TYR A 13 -4.39 3.99 -0.06
C TYR A 13 -4.35 4.54 1.37
N LEU A 14 -3.96 3.72 2.36
CA LEU A 14 -3.82 4.16 3.74
C LEU A 14 -2.74 5.23 3.89
N SER A 15 -1.61 5.08 3.22
CA SER A 15 -0.54 6.09 3.17
C SER A 15 -1.06 7.40 2.58
N ARG A 16 -1.75 7.33 1.46
CA ARG A 16 -2.30 8.51 0.77
C ARG A 16 -3.34 9.23 1.61
N ILE A 17 -4.25 8.49 2.25
CA ILE A 17 -5.26 9.05 3.15
C ILE A 17 -4.60 9.77 4.32
N ALA A 18 -3.68 9.09 5.01
CA ALA A 18 -2.99 9.65 6.16
C ALA A 18 -2.17 10.89 5.79
N ASP A 19 -1.47 10.88 4.68
CA ASP A 19 -0.69 12.01 4.19
C ASP A 19 -1.57 13.22 3.85
N THR A 20 -2.64 13.01 3.11
CA THR A 20 -3.57 14.07 2.71
C THR A 20 -4.25 14.69 3.91
N LEU A 21 -4.77 13.88 4.83
CA LEU A 21 -5.38 14.34 6.06
C LEU A 21 -4.39 15.09 6.95
N SER A 22 -3.19 14.56 7.12
CA SER A 22 -2.12 15.18 7.90
C SER A 22 -1.78 16.58 7.37
N THR A 23 -1.57 16.69 6.08
CA THR A 23 -1.23 17.96 5.42
C THR A 23 -2.32 19.00 5.64
N MET A 24 -3.58 18.65 5.45
CA MET A 24 -4.70 19.56 5.62
C MET A 24 -4.91 19.97 7.08
N LEU A 25 -4.84 19.03 8.01
CA LEU A 25 -5.00 19.33 9.43
C LEU A 25 -3.87 20.22 9.97
N GLN A 26 -2.64 19.99 9.55
CA GLN A 26 -1.51 20.83 9.89
C GLN A 26 -1.60 22.24 9.30
N SER A 27 -2.33 22.39 8.19
CA SER A 27 -2.62 23.69 7.56
C SER A 27 -3.79 24.43 8.19
N GLY A 28 -4.42 23.87 9.24
CA GLY A 28 -5.53 24.46 9.95
C GLY A 28 -6.92 24.19 9.38
N ILE A 29 -7.04 23.26 8.40
CA ILE A 29 -8.32 22.84 7.86
C ILE A 29 -9.03 21.95 8.90
N SER A 30 -10.36 22.12 9.08
CA SER A 30 -11.13 21.32 10.03
C SER A 30 -11.14 19.84 9.65
N VAL A 31 -11.31 18.97 10.64
CA VAL A 31 -11.38 17.50 10.42
C VAL A 31 -12.48 17.14 9.42
N VAL A 32 -13.66 17.72 9.55
CA VAL A 32 -14.79 17.46 8.65
C VAL A 32 -14.42 17.81 7.20
N GLN A 33 -13.92 19.00 6.99
CA GLN A 33 -13.54 19.47 5.66
C GLN A 33 -12.38 18.65 5.07
N ALA A 34 -11.35 18.37 5.88
CA ALA A 34 -10.22 17.55 5.47
C ALA A 34 -10.67 16.13 5.06
N THR A 35 -11.56 15.55 5.81
CA THR A 35 -12.10 14.21 5.54
C THR A 35 -12.94 14.19 4.27
N ASP A 36 -13.80 15.19 4.06
CA ASP A 36 -14.62 15.30 2.84
C ASP A 36 -13.73 15.49 1.59
N ILE A 37 -12.73 16.34 1.66
CA ILE A 37 -11.79 16.56 0.55
C ILE A 37 -11.02 15.27 0.24
N THR A 38 -10.53 14.59 1.26
CA THR A 38 -9.79 13.33 1.08
C THR A 38 -10.68 12.25 0.47
N ALA A 39 -11.95 12.16 0.86
CA ALA A 39 -12.90 11.24 0.25
C ALA A 39 -13.05 11.46 -1.26
N ASN A 40 -12.99 12.71 -1.70
CA ASN A 40 -13.13 13.06 -3.12
C ASN A 40 -11.87 12.77 -3.94
N VAL A 41 -10.69 12.72 -3.33
CA VAL A 41 -9.41 12.58 -4.04
C VAL A 41 -8.74 11.22 -3.84
N VAL A 42 -9.25 10.36 -2.96
CA VAL A 42 -8.60 9.09 -2.65
C VAL A 42 -8.58 8.11 -3.84
N GLY A 43 -9.57 8.21 -4.72
CA GLY A 43 -9.63 7.38 -5.93
C GLY A 43 -10.07 5.93 -5.72
N ASN A 44 -10.74 5.64 -4.62
CA ASN A 44 -11.31 4.32 -4.29
C ASN A 44 -12.63 4.49 -3.56
N ASP A 45 -13.68 3.88 -4.07
CA ASP A 45 -15.04 4.05 -3.55
C ASP A 45 -15.21 3.51 -2.12
N LEU A 46 -14.54 2.42 -1.79
CA LEU A 46 -14.58 1.84 -0.45
C LEU A 46 -14.01 2.82 0.58
N TYR A 47 -12.81 3.30 0.36
CA TYR A 47 -12.17 4.26 1.28
C TYR A 47 -12.86 5.62 1.28
N ALA A 48 -13.36 6.06 0.14
CA ALA A 48 -14.17 7.27 0.07
C ALA A 48 -15.45 7.16 0.93
N GLY A 49 -16.10 6.00 0.88
CA GLY A 49 -17.27 5.70 1.73
C GLY A 49 -16.93 5.75 3.21
N ILE A 50 -15.83 5.13 3.61
CA ILE A 50 -15.37 5.15 5.00
C ILE A 50 -15.10 6.59 5.47
N LEU A 51 -14.43 7.39 4.65
CA LEU A 51 -14.13 8.79 4.97
C LEU A 51 -15.39 9.65 5.08
N ARG A 52 -16.40 9.41 4.24
CA ARG A 52 -17.69 10.10 4.35
C ARG A 52 -18.43 9.73 5.64
N ASP A 53 -18.35 8.48 6.05
CA ASP A 53 -18.95 8.03 7.32
C ASP A 53 -18.21 8.67 8.50
N VAL A 54 -16.89 8.81 8.44
CA VAL A 54 -16.12 9.54 9.44
C VAL A 54 -16.55 11.01 9.49
N SER A 55 -16.68 11.66 8.35
CA SER A 55 -17.13 13.06 8.28
C SER A 55 -18.53 13.23 8.92
N THR A 56 -19.46 12.35 8.61
CA THR A 56 -20.81 12.35 9.16
C THR A 56 -20.78 12.14 10.67
N ALA A 57 -19.99 11.18 11.16
CA ALA A 57 -19.87 10.90 12.58
C ALA A 57 -19.29 12.08 13.36
N VAL A 58 -18.25 12.72 12.84
CA VAL A 58 -17.62 13.89 13.47
C VAL A 58 -18.57 15.07 13.50
N LYS A 59 -19.35 15.30 12.44
CA LYS A 59 -20.42 16.34 12.41
C LYS A 59 -21.44 16.12 13.51
N GLY A 60 -21.75 14.86 13.84
CA GLY A 60 -22.67 14.49 14.92
C GLY A 60 -22.03 14.44 16.31
N GLY A 61 -20.77 14.84 16.46
CA GLY A 61 -20.04 14.80 17.73
C GLY A 61 -19.37 13.46 18.04
N GLY A 62 -19.33 12.53 17.08
CA GLY A 62 -18.69 11.24 17.23
C GLY A 62 -17.18 11.29 17.06
N SER A 63 -16.54 10.15 17.29
CA SER A 63 -15.09 9.96 17.21
C SER A 63 -14.68 9.39 15.86
N ILE A 64 -13.55 9.86 15.34
CA ILE A 64 -12.93 9.30 14.12
C ILE A 64 -12.52 7.85 14.36
N SER A 65 -11.83 7.59 15.48
CA SER A 65 -11.32 6.24 15.80
C SER A 65 -12.43 5.21 15.98
N GLU A 66 -13.53 5.57 16.63
CA GLU A 66 -14.66 4.67 16.79
C GLU A 66 -15.31 4.32 15.45
N THR A 67 -15.43 5.29 14.56
CA THR A 67 -15.96 5.05 13.21
C THR A 67 -15.04 4.15 12.41
N LEU A 68 -13.72 4.41 12.44
CA LEU A 68 -12.72 3.59 11.74
C LEU A 68 -12.67 2.15 12.28
N ALA A 69 -12.87 1.97 13.58
CA ALA A 69 -12.86 0.64 14.20
C ALA A 69 -13.95 -0.29 13.68
N GLY A 70 -15.03 0.25 13.12
CA GLY A 70 -16.09 -0.52 12.51
C GLY A 70 -15.77 -1.13 11.14
N TYR A 71 -14.63 -0.81 10.57
CA TYR A 71 -14.22 -1.26 9.23
C TYR A 71 -13.04 -2.23 9.31
N ALA A 72 -13.21 -3.41 8.74
CA ALA A 72 -12.16 -4.44 8.67
C ALA A 72 -10.97 -4.00 7.81
N GLU A 73 -11.19 -3.09 6.86
CA GLU A 73 -10.18 -2.55 5.95
C GLU A 73 -9.20 -1.59 6.64
N ILE A 74 -9.55 -1.08 7.81
CA ILE A 74 -8.71 -0.18 8.59
C ILE A 74 -7.93 -1.00 9.63
N PRO A 75 -6.60 -1.01 9.57
CA PRO A 75 -5.78 -1.72 10.55
C PRO A 75 -5.97 -1.21 11.97
N GLY A 76 -5.95 -2.11 12.95
CA GLY A 76 -6.12 -1.76 14.36
C GLY A 76 -5.07 -0.77 14.87
N ILE A 77 -3.85 -0.83 14.34
CA ILE A 77 -2.79 0.13 14.68
C ILE A 77 -3.15 1.56 14.27
N MET A 78 -3.75 1.72 13.09
CA MET A 78 -4.20 3.03 12.61
C MET A 78 -5.30 3.59 13.51
N THR A 79 -6.29 2.76 13.83
CA THR A 79 -7.39 3.13 14.73
C THR A 79 -6.87 3.54 16.12
N ALA A 80 -5.95 2.76 16.68
CA ALA A 80 -5.35 3.04 17.98
C ALA A 80 -4.55 4.36 17.99
N MET A 81 -3.78 4.61 16.97
CA MET A 81 -2.98 5.85 16.85
C MET A 81 -3.87 7.06 16.61
N VAL A 82 -4.91 6.94 15.79
CA VAL A 82 -5.90 8.01 15.59
C VAL A 82 -6.60 8.35 16.90
N LYS A 83 -6.95 7.35 17.71
CA LYS A 83 -7.53 7.58 19.03
C LYS A 83 -6.62 8.40 19.92
N VAL A 84 -5.33 8.09 19.98
CA VAL A 84 -4.35 8.87 20.71
C VAL A 84 -4.28 10.31 20.20
N GLY A 85 -4.29 10.50 18.88
CA GLY A 85 -4.29 11.81 18.25
C GLY A 85 -5.53 12.66 18.60
N GLU A 86 -6.70 12.03 18.64
CA GLU A 86 -7.94 12.69 19.05
C GLU A 86 -7.89 13.12 20.53
N GLU A 87 -7.40 12.26 21.40
CA GLU A 87 -7.34 12.51 22.85
C GLU A 87 -6.30 13.56 23.22
N THR A 88 -5.20 13.67 22.48
CA THR A 88 -4.10 14.58 22.74
C THR A 88 -4.17 15.89 21.95
N GLY A 89 -5.05 15.98 20.95
CA GLY A 89 -5.08 17.10 20.01
C GLY A 89 -3.96 17.10 19.00
N GLU A 90 -3.25 15.99 18.84
CA GLU A 90 -2.08 15.83 17.96
C GLU A 90 -2.40 14.99 16.72
N LEU A 91 -3.65 15.01 16.26
CA LEU A 91 -4.12 14.17 15.17
C LEU A 91 -3.31 14.37 13.87
N GLY A 92 -3.01 15.62 13.52
CA GLY A 92 -2.21 15.93 12.33
C GLY A 92 -0.82 15.31 12.35
N SER A 93 -0.12 15.41 13.47
CA SER A 93 1.22 14.82 13.67
C SER A 93 1.19 13.30 13.65
N ILE A 94 0.20 12.71 14.27
CA ILE A 94 0.01 11.25 14.30
C ILE A 94 -0.30 10.71 12.90
N LEU A 95 -1.15 11.37 12.15
CA LEU A 95 -1.44 11.00 10.77
C LEU A 95 -0.21 11.12 9.87
N LYS A 96 0.65 12.11 10.10
CA LYS A 96 1.93 12.22 9.40
C LYS A 96 2.84 11.02 9.69
N THR A 97 2.92 10.61 10.94
CA THR A 97 3.67 9.41 11.34
C THR A 97 3.12 8.16 10.69
N LEU A 98 1.79 8.01 10.65
CA LEU A 98 1.13 6.90 9.97
C LEU A 98 1.40 6.91 8.46
N ALA A 99 1.35 8.08 7.83
CA ALA A 99 1.66 8.23 6.41
C ALA A 99 3.07 7.76 6.10
N GLN A 100 4.05 8.15 6.90
CA GLN A 100 5.45 7.73 6.76
C GLN A 100 5.62 6.24 7.01
N PHE A 101 4.91 5.68 7.98
CA PHE A 101 4.93 4.25 8.27
C PHE A 101 4.41 3.44 7.08
N TYR A 102 3.23 3.76 6.57
CA TYR A 102 2.65 3.04 5.43
C TYR A 102 3.43 3.27 4.14
N GLN A 103 4.01 4.44 3.95
CA GLN A 103 4.88 4.71 2.79
C GLN A 103 6.13 3.83 2.82
N ARG A 104 6.73 3.63 3.99
CA ARG A 104 7.84 2.69 4.16
C ARG A 104 7.43 1.25 3.91
N GLU A 105 6.23 0.86 4.36
CA GLU A 105 5.67 -0.46 4.10
C GLU A 105 5.47 -0.71 2.59
N VAL A 106 5.00 0.28 1.86
CA VAL A 106 4.87 0.21 0.39
C VAL A 106 6.25 0.08 -0.25
N THR A 107 7.21 0.90 0.14
CA THR A 107 8.59 0.86 -0.38
C THR A 107 9.23 -0.50 -0.10
N ASN A 108 9.10 -1.04 1.11
CA ASN A 108 9.63 -2.35 1.46
C ASN A 108 8.98 -3.48 0.64
N ALA A 109 7.68 -3.40 0.40
CA ALA A 109 6.97 -4.39 -0.42
C ALA A 109 7.42 -4.33 -1.88
N VAL A 110 7.63 -3.14 -2.43
CA VAL A 110 8.15 -2.94 -3.79
C VAL A 110 9.59 -3.45 -3.88
N ASP A 111 10.45 -3.12 -2.92
CA ASP A 111 11.84 -3.57 -2.89
C ASP A 111 11.92 -5.10 -2.84
N THR A 112 11.06 -5.74 -2.05
CA THR A 112 10.98 -7.21 -2.00
C THR A 112 10.61 -7.79 -3.36
N LEU A 113 9.68 -7.18 -4.09
CA LEU A 113 9.31 -7.61 -5.44
C LEU A 113 10.46 -7.42 -6.43
N VAL A 114 11.17 -6.30 -6.34
CA VAL A 114 12.34 -6.02 -7.18
C VAL A 114 13.46 -7.02 -6.90
N ASP A 115 13.71 -7.33 -5.64
CA ASP A 115 14.73 -8.32 -5.24
C ASP A 115 14.43 -9.73 -5.78
N LEU A 116 13.16 -10.06 -6.01
CA LEU A 116 12.77 -11.34 -6.62
C LEU A 116 12.96 -11.36 -8.14
N ILE A 117 13.06 -10.20 -8.79
CA ILE A 117 13.27 -10.10 -10.23
C ILE A 117 14.67 -10.60 -10.61
N GLU A 118 15.68 -10.28 -9.81
CA GLU A 118 17.07 -10.69 -10.10
C GLU A 118 17.23 -12.21 -10.18
N PRO A 119 16.84 -13.02 -9.18
CA PRO A 119 16.90 -14.48 -9.29
C PRO A 119 16.07 -15.03 -10.45
N PHE A 120 14.90 -14.45 -10.71
CA PHE A 120 14.05 -14.85 -11.82
C PHE A 120 14.73 -14.62 -13.18
N MET A 121 15.37 -13.46 -13.37
CA MET A 121 16.12 -13.12 -14.58
C MET A 121 17.30 -14.07 -14.79
N ILE A 122 18.01 -14.44 -13.73
CA ILE A 122 19.12 -15.39 -13.79
C ILE A 122 18.63 -16.77 -14.25
N VAL A 123 17.50 -17.24 -13.72
CA VAL A 123 16.91 -18.53 -14.12
C VAL A 123 16.50 -18.51 -15.60
N VAL A 124 15.81 -17.46 -16.02
CA VAL A 124 15.37 -17.31 -17.43
C VAL A 124 16.57 -17.26 -18.36
N LEU A 125 17.61 -16.50 -17.99
CA LEU A 125 18.83 -16.41 -18.77
C LEU A 125 19.55 -17.76 -18.87
N GLY A 126 19.67 -18.48 -17.77
CA GLY A 126 20.29 -19.80 -17.70
C GLY A 126 19.55 -20.83 -18.53
N LEU A 127 18.22 -20.83 -18.50
CA LEU A 127 17.40 -21.69 -19.36
C LEU A 127 17.59 -21.35 -20.84
N GLY A 128 17.59 -20.06 -21.19
CA GLY A 128 17.82 -19.62 -22.58
C GLY A 128 19.17 -20.07 -23.12
N VAL A 129 20.23 -19.86 -22.33
CA VAL A 129 21.59 -20.31 -22.70
C VAL A 129 21.66 -21.83 -22.78
N GLY A 130 21.04 -22.55 -21.86
CA GLY A 130 20.99 -24.02 -21.86
C GLY A 130 20.32 -24.57 -23.12
N ILE A 131 19.19 -23.96 -23.52
CA ILE A 131 18.48 -24.35 -24.76
C ILE A 131 19.34 -24.08 -25.99
N LEU A 132 20.02 -22.94 -26.05
CA LEU A 132 20.92 -22.61 -27.17
C LEU A 132 22.07 -23.60 -27.28
N LEU A 133 22.72 -23.92 -26.15
CA LEU A 133 23.79 -24.90 -26.13
C LEU A 133 23.33 -26.28 -26.54
N ALA A 134 22.17 -26.74 -26.07
CA ALA A 134 21.58 -28.00 -26.46
C ALA A 134 21.28 -28.04 -27.96
N SER A 135 20.75 -26.95 -28.52
CA SER A 135 20.43 -26.84 -29.95
C SER A 135 21.67 -26.95 -30.85
N VAL A 136 22.83 -26.51 -30.34
CA VAL A 136 24.10 -26.57 -31.07
C VAL A 136 24.80 -27.91 -30.86
N LEU A 137 24.84 -28.42 -29.64
CA LEU A 137 25.60 -29.61 -29.27
C LEU A 137 24.96 -30.92 -29.75
N ILE A 138 23.66 -31.04 -29.76
CA ILE A 138 22.95 -32.26 -30.15
C ILE A 138 23.24 -32.61 -31.63
N PRO A 139 23.10 -31.69 -32.59
CA PRO A 139 23.47 -32.02 -34.00
C PRO A 139 24.95 -32.35 -34.16
N ILE A 140 25.84 -31.67 -33.47
CA ILE A 140 27.25 -31.95 -33.53
C ILE A 140 27.56 -33.35 -32.99
N TYR A 141 26.94 -33.74 -31.90
CA TYR A 141 27.12 -35.07 -31.30
C TYR A 141 26.62 -36.17 -32.25
N ASN A 142 25.47 -35.97 -32.89
CA ASN A 142 24.91 -36.92 -33.87
C ASN A 142 25.78 -37.08 -35.10
N ILE A 143 26.38 -36.01 -35.56
CA ILE A 143 27.31 -36.05 -36.69
C ILE A 143 28.57 -36.82 -36.30
N SER A 144 29.11 -36.57 -35.12
CA SER A 144 30.31 -37.28 -34.61
C SER A 144 30.03 -38.77 -34.40
N ALA A 145 28.84 -39.17 -34.02
CA ALA A 145 28.49 -40.55 -33.80
C ALA A 145 28.23 -41.33 -35.11
N SER A 146 27.98 -40.62 -36.23
CA SER A 146 27.75 -41.22 -37.54
C SER A 146 29.01 -41.43 -38.38
N VAL A 147 30.12 -40.99 -37.85
CA VAL A 147 31.47 -41.20 -38.42
C VAL A 147 32.22 -42.29 -37.66
#